data_94706b8e0d2e6ce42dc6b9353d1c1581
#
_entry.id   94706b8e0d2e6ce42dc6b9353d1c1581
#
_cell.length_a   1.000
_cell.length_b   1.000
_cell.length_c   1.000
_cell.angle_alpha   90.00
_cell.angle_beta   90.00
_cell.angle_gamma   90.00
#
_symmetry.space_group_name_H-M   'P 1'
#
loop_
_entity.id
_entity.type
_entity.pdbx_description
1 polymer ?
#
loop_
_entity_poly.entity_id
_entity_poly.type
_entity_poly.pdbx_seq_one_letter_code
_entity_poly.pdbx_strand_id
1 'polypeptide(L)'
;MSRLSGYLNRTSKLLRDNASRILRMEGADEPSRAPKILFTFKSREDISQFATGCDADVGGTSTVHFELDESTAKPANTGEPKPSSPHNILVNRPTGKFWGEMRLAVRPGLEGKIRGGYAGFRSKPRPTFFGELTDDVSNHEYLALRVRALGHPRTRNSYFVNLQTDGPITTDLWQHRLFFRRDDGGWEDIFIPFKDFVLTNAGELVPHQVQMYRERIRTIGISLLGGNSGVEGPYELGIDSISAVNVEDVTDAAALEKVPTEGTQWERPPVL
;
A
#
# COMPACT_ATOMS: atom_id res chain seq x y z
N MET A 1 18.70 1.52 18.82
CA MET A 1 19.79 1.84 17.86
C MET A 1 19.89 3.36 17.69
N SER A 2 21.11 3.93 17.66
CA SER A 2 21.24 5.38 17.51
C SER A 2 20.83 5.82 16.10
N ARG A 3 20.33 7.06 15.95
CA ARG A 3 19.97 7.63 14.63
C ARG A 3 21.15 7.57 13.66
N LEU A 4 22.39 7.74 14.16
CA LEU A 4 23.61 7.71 13.39
C LEU A 4 23.87 6.33 12.73
N SER A 5 23.63 5.23 13.46
CA SER A 5 23.80 3.87 12.92
C SER A 5 22.82 3.59 11.76
N GLY A 6 21.62 4.14 11.82
CA GLY A 6 20.66 4.05 10.72
C GLY A 6 21.12 4.79 9.45
N TYR A 7 21.72 5.98 9.59
CA TYR A 7 22.32 6.72 8.45
C TYR A 7 23.47 5.93 7.82
N LEU A 8 24.40 5.45 8.63
CA LEU A 8 25.55 4.67 8.18
C LEU A 8 25.12 3.42 7.42
N ASN A 9 24.18 2.65 7.98
CA ASN A 9 23.72 1.42 7.35
C ASN A 9 23.04 1.68 5.99
N ARG A 10 22.17 2.70 5.90
CA ARG A 10 21.50 3.05 4.63
C ARG A 10 22.51 3.54 3.59
N THR A 11 23.45 4.41 4.00
CA THR A 11 24.48 4.93 3.12
C THR A 11 25.41 3.83 2.62
N SER A 12 25.84 2.92 3.50
CA SER A 12 26.68 1.78 3.14
C SER A 12 25.96 0.82 2.19
N LYS A 13 24.66 0.56 2.43
CA LYS A 13 23.84 -0.25 1.53
C LYS A 13 23.75 0.40 0.14
N LEU A 14 23.41 1.70 0.08
CA LEU A 14 23.31 2.45 -1.16
C LEU A 14 24.61 2.40 -1.98
N LEU A 15 25.76 2.62 -1.33
CA LEU A 15 27.06 2.55 -1.99
C LEU A 15 27.36 1.15 -2.51
N ARG A 16 27.06 0.10 -1.74
CA ARG A 16 27.26 -1.29 -2.14
C ARG A 16 26.36 -1.66 -3.33
N ASP A 17 25.08 -1.30 -3.28
CA ASP A 17 24.12 -1.59 -4.33
C ASP A 17 24.52 -0.88 -5.64
N ASN A 18 24.91 0.40 -5.58
CA ASN A 18 25.40 1.14 -6.74
C ASN A 18 26.71 0.56 -7.30
N ALA A 19 27.67 0.22 -6.44
CA ALA A 19 28.92 -0.40 -6.86
C ALA A 19 28.67 -1.76 -7.54
N SER A 20 27.77 -2.59 -6.99
CA SER A 20 27.44 -3.87 -7.60
C SER A 20 26.76 -3.73 -8.97
N ARG A 21 25.86 -2.74 -9.13
CA ARG A 21 25.23 -2.43 -10.43
C ARG A 21 26.25 -2.01 -11.48
N ILE A 22 27.19 -1.12 -11.11
CA ILE A 22 28.28 -0.67 -12.00
C ILE A 22 29.17 -1.85 -12.39
N LEU A 23 29.58 -2.68 -11.43
CA LEU A 23 30.43 -3.84 -11.68
C LEU A 23 29.76 -4.90 -12.58
N ARG A 24 28.44 -5.05 -12.47
CA ARG A 24 27.66 -5.96 -13.30
C ARG A 24 27.20 -5.37 -14.62
N MET A 25 27.51 -4.09 -14.88
CA MET A 25 26.99 -3.32 -16.02
C MET A 25 25.46 -3.38 -16.15
N GLU A 26 24.74 -3.53 -15.01
CA GLU A 26 23.29 -3.55 -14.98
C GLU A 26 22.72 -2.21 -15.46
N GLY A 27 21.92 -2.25 -16.52
CA GLY A 27 21.34 -1.05 -17.15
C GLY A 27 22.22 -0.40 -18.22
N ALA A 28 23.29 -1.07 -18.68
CA ALA A 28 24.09 -0.59 -19.79
C ALA A 28 23.33 -0.64 -21.13
N ASP A 29 22.48 -1.66 -21.29
CA ASP A 29 21.74 -1.88 -22.54
C ASP A 29 20.26 -1.45 -22.41
N GLU A 30 19.54 -1.94 -21.37
CA GLU A 30 18.15 -1.53 -21.12
C GLU A 30 17.87 -1.43 -19.61
N PRO A 31 17.11 -0.41 -19.17
CA PRO A 31 16.68 -0.33 -17.78
C PRO A 31 15.75 -1.49 -17.44
N SER A 32 15.94 -2.11 -16.27
CA SER A 32 15.13 -3.24 -15.83
C SER A 32 13.65 -2.88 -15.74
N ARG A 33 12.80 -3.65 -16.41
CA ARG A 33 11.34 -3.60 -16.34
C ARG A 33 10.74 -4.67 -15.42
N ALA A 34 11.60 -5.50 -14.78
CA ALA A 34 11.14 -6.51 -13.84
C ALA A 34 10.39 -5.90 -12.64
N PRO A 35 9.39 -6.60 -12.07
CA PRO A 35 8.67 -6.14 -10.91
C PRO A 35 9.59 -5.65 -9.79
N LYS A 36 9.39 -4.43 -9.32
CA LYS A 36 10.18 -3.81 -8.25
C LYS A 36 9.37 -3.77 -6.96
N ILE A 37 9.77 -4.58 -5.98
CA ILE A 37 9.17 -4.52 -4.64
C ILE A 37 9.64 -3.24 -3.95
N LEU A 38 8.68 -2.38 -3.56
CA LEU A 38 8.91 -1.14 -2.83
C LEU A 38 8.83 -1.39 -1.32
N PHE A 39 7.78 -2.07 -0.87
CA PHE A 39 7.57 -2.42 0.53
C PHE A 39 6.97 -3.83 0.67
N THR A 40 7.39 -4.52 1.73
CA THR A 40 6.74 -5.72 2.26
C THR A 40 6.32 -5.48 3.71
N PHE A 41 5.37 -6.27 4.21
CA PHE A 41 4.83 -6.11 5.56
C PHE A 41 4.84 -7.44 6.30
N LYS A 42 6.03 -8.06 6.39
CA LYS A 42 6.23 -9.44 6.90
C LYS A 42 6.91 -9.48 8.26
N SER A 43 7.44 -8.36 8.71
CA SER A 43 8.20 -8.28 9.95
C SER A 43 7.88 -6.98 10.72
N ARG A 44 8.22 -6.96 12.01
CA ARG A 44 8.10 -5.75 12.84
C ARG A 44 9.03 -4.63 12.34
N GLU A 45 10.16 -5.00 11.76
CA GLU A 45 11.09 -4.06 11.13
C GLU A 45 10.46 -3.38 9.93
N ASP A 46 9.70 -4.12 9.10
CA ASP A 46 8.95 -3.56 7.97
C ASP A 46 7.92 -2.54 8.47
N ILE A 47 7.11 -2.91 9.46
CA ILE A 47 6.11 -2.02 10.06
C ILE A 47 6.76 -0.78 10.69
N SER A 48 7.92 -0.92 11.33
CA SER A 48 8.63 0.18 11.98
C SER A 48 9.10 1.27 11.02
N GLN A 49 9.16 0.98 9.72
CA GLN A 49 9.50 1.96 8.67
C GLN A 49 8.36 2.94 8.39
N PHE A 50 7.18 2.71 8.94
CA PHE A 50 6.01 3.56 8.74
C PHE A 50 5.69 4.40 9.97
N ALA A 51 5.03 5.52 9.73
CA ALA A 51 4.43 6.37 10.75
C ALA A 51 2.93 6.42 10.51
N THR A 52 2.16 6.43 11.58
CA THR A 52 0.71 6.64 11.58
C THR A 52 0.37 8.06 11.96
N GLY A 53 -0.80 8.53 11.55
CA GLY A 53 -1.39 9.81 11.97
C GLY A 53 -2.89 9.78 11.76
N CYS A 54 -3.62 10.51 12.59
CA CYS A 54 -5.06 10.67 12.43
C CYS A 54 -5.51 12.08 12.86
N ASP A 55 -6.78 12.38 12.66
CA ASP A 55 -7.34 13.67 13.04
C ASP A 55 -7.30 13.95 14.55
N ALA A 56 -7.15 12.93 15.39
CA ALA A 56 -6.98 13.10 16.84
C ALA A 56 -5.73 13.91 17.20
N ASP A 57 -4.71 13.94 16.34
CA ASP A 57 -3.48 14.73 16.52
C ASP A 57 -3.75 16.24 16.48
N VAL A 58 -4.84 16.65 15.82
CA VAL A 58 -5.25 18.06 15.67
C VAL A 58 -6.58 18.38 16.34
N GLY A 59 -7.20 17.41 17.04
CA GLY A 59 -8.43 17.61 17.79
C GLY A 59 -9.66 16.89 17.27
N GLY A 60 -9.51 15.97 16.32
CA GLY A 60 -10.52 14.99 15.95
C GLY A 60 -10.64 13.85 16.98
N THR A 61 -11.36 12.80 16.63
CA THR A 61 -11.65 11.69 17.54
C THR A 61 -11.44 10.31 16.91
N SER A 62 -10.96 10.22 15.68
CA SER A 62 -10.60 8.96 15.04
C SER A 62 -9.42 8.29 15.73
N THR A 63 -9.33 6.97 15.61
CA THR A 63 -8.18 6.20 16.10
C THR A 63 -7.44 5.52 14.95
N VAL A 64 -6.14 5.27 15.12
CA VAL A 64 -5.30 4.66 14.10
C VAL A 64 -4.31 3.69 14.73
N HIS A 65 -4.18 2.52 14.13
CA HIS A 65 -3.19 1.50 14.47
C HIS A 65 -2.59 0.93 13.19
N PHE A 66 -1.30 0.63 13.23
CA PHE A 66 -0.61 -0.10 12.16
C PHE A 66 0.37 -1.08 12.79
N GLU A 67 0.09 -2.36 12.65
CA GLU A 67 0.81 -3.43 13.34
C GLU A 67 1.00 -4.66 12.45
N LEU A 68 1.85 -5.59 12.89
CA LEU A 68 2.04 -6.87 12.24
C LEU A 68 0.91 -7.82 12.66
N ASP A 69 0.18 -8.34 11.68
CA ASP A 69 -0.82 -9.40 11.87
C ASP A 69 -0.14 -10.77 11.71
N GLU A 70 0.11 -11.42 12.83
CA GLU A 70 0.66 -12.77 12.90
C GLU A 70 -0.44 -13.86 12.85
N SER A 71 -1.71 -13.48 12.93
CA SER A 71 -2.85 -14.44 12.96
C SER A 71 -2.98 -15.23 11.65
N THR A 72 -2.48 -14.69 10.55
CA THR A 72 -2.42 -15.34 9.25
C THR A 72 -1.28 -16.37 9.14
N ALA A 73 -0.32 -16.34 10.05
CA ALA A 73 0.83 -17.25 10.14
C ALA A 73 0.50 -18.48 11.00
N LYS A 74 -0.55 -19.27 10.67
CA LYS A 74 -0.82 -20.52 11.38
C LYS A 74 0.31 -21.53 11.10
N PRO A 75 0.86 -22.21 12.14
CA PRO A 75 1.84 -23.27 11.92
C PRO A 75 1.18 -24.43 11.14
N ALA A 76 1.91 -24.98 10.17
CA ALA A 76 1.48 -26.05 9.26
C ALA A 76 1.34 -27.44 9.97
N ASN A 77 0.77 -27.50 11.19
CA ASN A 77 0.71 -28.71 12.02
C ASN A 77 -0.70 -29.15 12.40
N THR A 78 -1.66 -28.96 11.53
CA THR A 78 -2.94 -29.71 11.64
C THR A 78 -3.18 -30.37 10.30
N GLY A 79 -3.30 -31.71 10.31
CA GLY A 79 -3.39 -32.59 9.14
C GLY A 79 -4.64 -32.37 8.28
N GLU A 80 -4.88 -31.17 7.83
CA GLU A 80 -5.89 -30.85 6.83
C GLU A 80 -5.29 -30.87 5.42
N PRO A 81 -6.05 -31.30 4.41
CA PRO A 81 -5.54 -31.50 3.06
C PRO A 81 -4.98 -30.20 2.47
N LYS A 82 -3.80 -30.29 1.84
CA LYS A 82 -3.17 -29.17 1.15
C LYS A 82 -4.17 -28.50 0.20
N PRO A 83 -4.38 -27.18 0.29
CA PRO A 83 -5.19 -26.46 -0.68
C PRO A 83 -4.53 -26.56 -2.05
N SER A 84 -5.26 -27.05 -3.04
CA SER A 84 -4.83 -27.33 -4.41
C SER A 84 -4.71 -26.09 -5.31
N SER A 85 -4.60 -24.88 -4.74
CA SER A 85 -4.49 -23.64 -5.51
C SER A 85 -3.24 -22.85 -5.12
N PRO A 86 -2.43 -22.38 -6.09
CA PRO A 86 -1.25 -21.55 -5.83
C PRO A 86 -1.59 -20.20 -5.15
N HIS A 87 -2.84 -19.74 -5.22
CA HIS A 87 -3.32 -18.52 -4.53
C HIS A 87 -3.43 -18.65 -3.01
N ASN A 88 -3.52 -19.88 -2.46
CA ASN A 88 -3.62 -20.14 -1.03
C ASN A 88 -2.27 -20.24 -0.29
N ILE A 89 -1.15 -20.23 -1.00
CA ILE A 89 0.19 -20.30 -0.39
C ILE A 89 0.54 -19.02 0.39
N LEU A 90 -0.16 -17.90 0.13
CA LEU A 90 0.09 -16.61 0.79
C LEU A 90 -0.58 -16.46 2.17
N VAL A 91 -1.42 -17.40 2.59
CA VAL A 91 -2.20 -17.32 3.83
C VAL A 91 -1.39 -17.62 5.10
N ASN A 92 -0.17 -18.13 4.97
CA ASN A 92 0.63 -18.61 6.10
C ASN A 92 1.81 -17.69 6.52
N ARG A 93 1.78 -16.42 6.18
CA ARG A 93 2.83 -15.47 6.59
C ARG A 93 2.25 -14.21 7.21
N PRO A 94 2.99 -13.55 8.12
CA PRO A 94 2.56 -12.28 8.69
C PRO A 94 2.33 -11.22 7.62
N THR A 95 1.39 -10.32 7.88
CA THR A 95 1.04 -9.19 7.00
C THR A 95 0.88 -7.91 7.81
N GLY A 96 0.87 -6.74 7.18
CA GLY A 96 0.53 -5.49 7.84
C GLY A 96 -0.98 -5.39 8.06
N LYS A 97 -1.39 -4.85 9.21
CA LYS A 97 -2.77 -4.56 9.57
C LYS A 97 -2.91 -3.09 9.95
N PHE A 98 -3.65 -2.35 9.13
CA PHE A 98 -4.02 -0.95 9.37
C PHE A 98 -5.48 -0.90 9.79
N TRP A 99 -5.76 -0.45 11.02
CA TRP A 99 -7.11 -0.53 11.58
C TRP A 99 -7.38 0.58 12.60
N GLY A 100 -8.65 0.77 12.90
CA GLY A 100 -9.11 1.73 13.91
C GLY A 100 -10.59 2.02 13.80
N GLU A 101 -10.99 3.15 14.36
CA GLU A 101 -12.35 3.69 14.32
C GLU A 101 -12.32 5.06 13.64
N MET A 102 -13.04 5.19 12.54
CA MET A 102 -13.24 6.47 11.85
C MET A 102 -14.38 7.22 12.50
N ARG A 103 -14.13 8.46 12.91
CA ARG A 103 -15.11 9.35 13.55
C ARG A 103 -15.04 10.74 12.94
N LEU A 104 -16.20 11.34 12.69
CA LEU A 104 -16.30 12.69 12.15
C LEU A 104 -16.34 13.77 13.23
N ALA A 105 -16.65 13.36 14.46
CA ALA A 105 -16.72 14.26 15.61
C ALA A 105 -15.35 14.90 15.90
N VAL A 106 -15.37 16.17 16.28
CA VAL A 106 -14.21 16.94 16.73
C VAL A 106 -14.39 17.36 18.18
N ARG A 107 -13.31 17.69 18.87
CA ARG A 107 -13.36 18.16 20.26
C ARG A 107 -14.15 19.46 20.37
N PRO A 108 -14.87 19.68 21.48
CA PRO A 108 -15.63 20.93 21.73
C PRO A 108 -14.78 22.19 21.52
N GLY A 109 -15.34 23.16 20.80
CA GLY A 109 -14.66 24.42 20.46
C GLY A 109 -13.80 24.39 19.21
N LEU A 110 -13.72 23.25 18.52
CA LEU A 110 -13.02 23.10 17.24
C LEU A 110 -13.99 22.88 16.08
N GLU A 111 -15.29 22.84 16.33
CA GLU A 111 -16.33 22.71 15.32
C GLU A 111 -16.21 23.82 14.27
N GLY A 112 -16.20 23.45 13.01
CA GLY A 112 -16.03 24.37 11.89
C GLY A 112 -14.60 24.89 11.66
N LYS A 113 -13.65 24.65 12.58
CA LYS A 113 -12.23 25.03 12.42
C LYS A 113 -11.39 23.91 11.86
N ILE A 114 -11.71 22.68 12.23
CA ILE A 114 -11.06 21.47 11.70
C ILE A 114 -12.11 20.51 11.17
N ARG A 115 -11.68 19.62 10.30
CA ARG A 115 -12.52 18.53 9.78
C ARG A 115 -12.02 17.21 10.36
N GLY A 116 -12.93 16.47 11.02
CA GLY A 116 -12.68 15.09 11.45
C GLY A 116 -12.75 14.11 10.28
N GLY A 117 -12.45 12.84 10.55
CA GLY A 117 -12.57 11.77 9.56
C GLY A 117 -11.31 11.54 8.75
N TYR A 118 -10.14 11.52 9.39
CA TYR A 118 -8.86 11.17 8.78
C TYR A 118 -8.10 10.16 9.62
N ALA A 119 -7.57 9.13 8.98
CA ALA A 119 -6.55 8.24 9.52
C ALA A 119 -5.63 7.76 8.39
N GLY A 120 -4.36 7.54 8.67
CA GLY A 120 -3.42 7.09 7.64
C GLY A 120 -2.11 6.56 8.20
N PHE A 121 -1.36 5.89 7.34
CA PHE A 121 0.04 5.56 7.57
C PHE A 121 0.86 5.89 6.32
N ARG A 122 2.12 6.20 6.50
CA ARG A 122 3.07 6.49 5.41
C ARG A 122 4.46 6.01 5.76
N SER A 123 5.25 5.67 4.75
CA SER A 123 6.67 5.38 4.95
C SER A 123 7.40 6.61 5.49
N LYS A 124 8.30 6.38 6.44
CA LYS A 124 9.15 7.42 7.02
C LYS A 124 10.19 7.87 5.98
N PRO A 125 10.61 9.15 6.00
CA PRO A 125 11.75 9.61 5.24
C PRO A 125 13.00 8.75 5.52
N ARG A 126 13.78 8.50 4.47
CA ARG A 126 14.98 7.64 4.54
C ARG A 126 16.25 8.46 4.31
N PRO A 127 16.66 9.32 5.26
CA PRO A 127 17.82 10.17 5.10
C PRO A 127 19.10 9.34 5.03
N THR A 128 20.02 9.78 4.16
CA THR A 128 21.39 9.28 4.01
C THR A 128 22.36 10.46 4.11
N PHE A 129 23.67 10.20 4.10
CA PHE A 129 24.68 11.28 4.05
C PHE A 129 24.68 12.06 2.73
N PHE A 130 24.09 11.50 1.67
CA PHE A 130 24.03 12.10 0.34
C PHE A 130 22.65 12.66 0.00
N GLY A 131 21.76 12.82 0.98
CA GLY A 131 20.39 13.26 0.79
C GLY A 131 19.39 12.19 1.20
N GLU A 132 18.14 12.37 0.78
CA GLU A 132 17.07 11.44 1.06
C GLU A 132 17.00 10.32 0.00
N LEU A 133 16.84 9.08 0.44
CA LEU A 133 16.67 7.94 -0.45
C LEU A 133 15.28 7.99 -1.07
N THR A 134 15.21 7.99 -2.39
CA THR A 134 13.98 7.94 -3.18
C THR A 134 13.91 6.65 -3.99
N ASP A 135 12.71 6.25 -4.37
CA ASP A 135 12.49 5.12 -5.27
C ASP A 135 12.26 5.63 -6.69
N ASP A 136 13.06 5.12 -7.62
CA ASP A 136 12.87 5.35 -9.05
C ASP A 136 11.94 4.25 -9.60
N VAL A 137 10.78 4.65 -10.13
CA VAL A 137 9.78 3.78 -10.78
C VAL A 137 9.45 4.28 -12.20
N SER A 138 10.35 5.05 -12.81
CA SER A 138 10.15 5.63 -14.15
C SER A 138 9.89 4.58 -15.23
N ASN A 139 10.49 3.40 -15.10
CA ASN A 139 10.37 2.28 -16.04
C ASN A 139 9.16 1.37 -15.76
N HIS A 140 8.31 1.72 -14.79
CA HIS A 140 7.12 0.96 -14.42
C HIS A 140 5.86 1.76 -14.72
N GLU A 141 4.79 1.07 -15.07
CA GLU A 141 3.53 1.69 -15.50
C GLU A 141 2.49 1.70 -14.38
N TYR A 142 2.54 0.73 -13.46
CA TYR A 142 1.54 0.53 -12.43
C TYR A 142 2.16 0.45 -11.04
N LEU A 143 1.44 0.99 -10.06
CA LEU A 143 1.60 0.65 -8.66
C LEU A 143 0.70 -0.55 -8.36
N ALA A 144 1.27 -1.63 -7.87
CA ALA A 144 0.57 -2.84 -7.47
C ALA A 144 0.53 -2.96 -5.94
N LEU A 145 -0.66 -3.23 -5.40
CA LEU A 145 -0.89 -3.44 -3.98
C LEU A 145 -1.59 -4.79 -3.77
N ARG A 146 -1.03 -5.64 -2.91
CA ARG A 146 -1.69 -6.83 -2.41
C ARG A 146 -2.35 -6.51 -1.09
N VAL A 147 -3.69 -6.43 -1.09
CA VAL A 147 -4.48 -5.93 0.04
C VAL A 147 -5.75 -6.74 0.26
N ARG A 148 -6.35 -6.59 1.45
CA ARG A 148 -7.71 -7.02 1.75
C ARG A 148 -8.42 -5.96 2.58
N ALA A 149 -9.66 -5.65 2.27
CA ALA A 149 -10.48 -4.72 3.05
C ALA A 149 -11.45 -5.47 3.96
N LEU A 150 -11.37 -5.16 5.23
CA LEU A 150 -12.25 -5.65 6.29
C LEU A 150 -12.92 -4.46 7.00
N GLY A 151 -13.61 -4.70 8.09
CA GLY A 151 -14.32 -3.64 8.83
C GLY A 151 -15.69 -3.32 8.23
N HIS A 152 -16.17 -2.11 8.47
CA HIS A 152 -17.52 -1.72 8.03
C HIS A 152 -17.57 -1.49 6.51
N PRO A 153 -18.58 -1.99 5.77
CA PRO A 153 -18.64 -1.85 4.31
C PRO A 153 -18.56 -0.40 3.80
N ARG A 154 -19.07 0.57 4.56
CA ARG A 154 -19.00 2.00 4.18
C ARG A 154 -17.58 2.54 4.14
N THR A 155 -16.66 2.04 4.98
CA THR A 155 -15.27 2.51 5.02
C THR A 155 -14.46 2.02 3.83
N ARG A 156 -14.84 0.91 3.19
CA ARG A 156 -14.15 0.29 2.06
C ARG A 156 -13.87 1.26 0.92
N ASN A 157 -14.79 2.14 0.59
CA ASN A 157 -14.66 3.06 -0.55
C ASN A 157 -13.97 4.39 -0.20
N SER A 158 -13.40 4.51 1.00
CA SER A 158 -12.78 5.74 1.48
C SER A 158 -11.25 5.63 1.65
N TYR A 159 -10.64 4.54 1.18
CA TYR A 159 -9.19 4.37 1.16
C TYR A 159 -8.56 5.05 -0.05
N PHE A 160 -7.43 5.71 0.17
CA PHE A 160 -6.62 6.37 -0.84
C PHE A 160 -5.15 5.98 -0.69
N VAL A 161 -4.50 5.73 -1.81
CA VAL A 161 -3.04 5.62 -1.88
C VAL A 161 -2.47 7.00 -2.12
N ASN A 162 -1.41 7.33 -1.39
CA ASN A 162 -0.73 8.61 -1.45
C ASN A 162 0.73 8.40 -1.80
N LEU A 163 1.21 9.06 -2.84
CA LEU A 163 2.62 9.11 -3.22
C LEU A 163 3.13 10.55 -3.04
N GLN A 164 4.28 10.70 -2.43
CA GLN A 164 4.98 11.97 -2.36
C GLN A 164 6.24 11.88 -3.19
N THR A 165 6.43 12.80 -4.11
CA THR A 165 7.65 12.92 -4.91
C THR A 165 8.59 13.95 -4.30
N ASP A 166 9.87 13.93 -4.70
CA ASP A 166 10.84 14.94 -4.32
C ASP A 166 10.60 16.21 -5.16
N GLY A 167 9.74 17.08 -4.68
CA GLY A 167 9.35 18.33 -5.30
C GLY A 167 9.53 19.53 -4.35
N PRO A 168 9.44 20.76 -4.86
CA PRO A 168 9.65 21.98 -4.08
C PRO A 168 8.54 22.22 -3.04
N ILE A 169 7.34 21.66 -3.27
CA ILE A 169 6.19 21.81 -2.37
C ILE A 169 6.02 20.52 -1.58
N THR A 170 6.34 20.57 -0.31
CA THR A 170 6.34 19.39 0.58
C THR A 170 4.96 18.88 0.95
N THR A 171 3.90 19.67 0.72
CA THR A 171 2.51 19.31 0.94
C THR A 171 1.82 18.68 -0.28
N ASP A 172 2.52 18.63 -1.41
CA ASP A 172 2.02 17.99 -2.62
C ASP A 172 1.98 16.47 -2.44
N LEU A 173 0.83 15.89 -2.75
CA LEU A 173 0.59 14.46 -2.73
C LEU A 173 -0.12 14.03 -4.01
N TRP A 174 0.36 12.96 -4.61
CA TRP A 174 -0.32 12.25 -5.67
C TRP A 174 -1.25 11.22 -5.06
N GLN A 175 -2.55 11.32 -5.31
CA GLN A 175 -3.57 10.50 -4.67
C GLN A 175 -4.37 9.70 -5.70
N HIS A 176 -4.70 8.47 -5.33
CA HIS A 176 -5.65 7.63 -6.07
C HIS A 176 -6.52 6.86 -5.08
N ARG A 177 -7.82 6.74 -5.36
CA ARG A 177 -8.73 5.94 -4.52
C ARG A 177 -8.47 4.44 -4.76
N LEU A 178 -8.52 3.64 -3.67
CA LEU A 178 -8.54 2.18 -3.78
C LEU A 178 -9.97 1.71 -4.10
N PHE A 179 -10.08 0.90 -5.15
CA PHE A 179 -11.33 0.27 -5.55
C PHE A 179 -11.21 -1.23 -5.30
N PHE A 180 -11.94 -1.72 -4.31
CA PHE A 180 -11.98 -3.13 -3.96
C PHE A 180 -13.07 -3.85 -4.76
N ARG A 181 -12.70 -4.96 -5.40
CA ARG A 181 -13.61 -5.83 -6.15
C ARG A 181 -14.26 -6.89 -5.28
N ARG A 182 -13.52 -7.32 -4.22
CA ARG A 182 -13.96 -8.37 -3.30
C ARG A 182 -14.72 -7.76 -2.12
N ASP A 183 -15.83 -8.40 -1.73
CA ASP A 183 -16.66 -8.04 -0.57
C ASP A 183 -16.63 -9.10 0.55
N ASP A 184 -15.94 -10.23 0.28
CA ASP A 184 -15.77 -11.34 1.21
C ASP A 184 -14.57 -11.19 2.16
N GLY A 185 -13.84 -10.06 2.10
CA GLY A 185 -12.63 -9.81 2.89
C GLY A 185 -11.42 -10.65 2.43
N GLY A 186 -11.48 -11.24 1.25
CA GLY A 186 -10.37 -11.96 0.65
C GLY A 186 -9.26 -11.02 0.14
N TRP A 187 -8.07 -11.57 -0.03
CA TRP A 187 -6.94 -10.86 -0.63
C TRP A 187 -7.17 -10.62 -2.11
N GLU A 188 -6.79 -9.43 -2.58
CA GLU A 188 -6.81 -9.06 -4.00
C GLU A 188 -5.60 -8.22 -4.38
N ASP A 189 -5.23 -8.28 -5.65
CA ASP A 189 -4.21 -7.44 -6.23
C ASP A 189 -4.89 -6.25 -6.93
N ILE A 190 -4.54 -5.04 -6.50
CA ILE A 190 -5.01 -3.78 -7.09
C ILE A 190 -3.87 -3.17 -7.86
N PHE A 191 -4.07 -2.93 -9.15
CA PHE A 191 -3.11 -2.30 -10.05
C PHE A 191 -3.60 -0.90 -10.41
N ILE A 192 -2.82 0.12 -10.09
CA ILE A 192 -3.15 1.52 -10.32
C ILE A 192 -2.14 2.10 -11.31
N PRO A 193 -2.56 2.51 -12.52
CA PRO A 193 -1.66 3.20 -13.43
C PRO A 193 -1.10 4.47 -12.79
N PHE A 194 0.20 4.71 -12.86
CA PHE A 194 0.79 5.95 -12.32
C PHE A 194 0.20 7.22 -12.93
N LYS A 195 -0.28 7.15 -14.17
CA LYS A 195 -0.93 8.27 -14.86
C LYS A 195 -2.30 8.67 -14.29
N ASP A 196 -2.94 7.76 -13.53
CA ASP A 196 -4.28 7.97 -12.98
C ASP A 196 -4.25 8.60 -11.57
N PHE A 197 -3.04 8.80 -11.02
CA PHE A 197 -2.88 9.57 -9.79
C PHE A 197 -3.10 11.06 -10.07
N VAL A 198 -3.84 11.71 -9.17
CA VAL A 198 -4.11 13.17 -9.23
C VAL A 198 -3.29 13.91 -8.20
N LEU A 199 -2.76 15.07 -8.59
CA LEU A 199 -2.02 15.95 -7.69
C LEU A 199 -2.98 16.69 -6.78
N THR A 200 -2.72 16.62 -5.47
CA THR A 200 -3.42 17.35 -4.43
C THR A 200 -2.42 18.13 -3.58
N ASN A 201 -2.85 19.26 -3.02
CA ASN A 201 -2.08 20.04 -2.06
C ASN A 201 -2.93 20.27 -0.80
N ALA A 202 -2.40 19.90 0.37
CA ALA A 202 -3.11 19.98 1.64
C ALA A 202 -4.53 19.36 1.61
N GLY A 203 -4.73 18.30 0.82
CA GLY A 203 -6.00 17.58 0.66
C GLY A 203 -6.96 18.17 -0.38
N GLU A 204 -6.60 19.27 -1.04
CA GLU A 204 -7.41 19.89 -2.11
C GLU A 204 -6.82 19.55 -3.49
N LEU A 205 -7.69 19.33 -4.47
CA LEU A 205 -7.28 19.05 -5.83
C LEU A 205 -6.58 20.28 -6.44
N VAL A 206 -5.37 20.07 -6.97
CA VAL A 206 -4.66 21.13 -7.69
C VAL A 206 -5.30 21.33 -9.07
N PRO A 207 -5.75 22.54 -9.44
CA PRO A 207 -6.44 22.78 -10.71
C PRO A 207 -5.57 22.45 -11.94
N HIS A 208 -4.28 22.74 -11.86
CA HIS A 208 -3.32 22.45 -12.93
C HIS A 208 -2.56 21.18 -12.64
N GLN A 209 -3.01 20.07 -13.20
CA GLN A 209 -2.34 18.79 -13.08
C GLN A 209 -1.04 18.77 -13.91
N VAL A 210 0.01 18.24 -13.32
CA VAL A 210 1.31 18.02 -13.99
C VAL A 210 1.60 16.53 -14.06
N GLN A 211 2.65 16.13 -14.75
CA GLN A 211 3.08 14.73 -14.77
C GLN A 211 3.82 14.39 -13.47
N MET A 212 3.54 13.20 -12.90
CA MET A 212 4.22 12.70 -11.70
C MET A 212 5.71 12.47 -11.98
N TYR A 213 6.57 13.00 -11.12
CA TYR A 213 8.02 12.76 -11.17
C TYR A 213 8.36 11.40 -10.57
N ARG A 214 8.27 10.34 -11.39
CA ARG A 214 8.38 8.93 -10.97
C ARG A 214 9.80 8.49 -10.64
N GLU A 215 10.81 9.22 -11.05
CA GLU A 215 12.21 8.96 -10.73
C GLU A 215 12.54 9.15 -9.24
N ARG A 216 11.70 9.90 -8.52
CA ARG A 216 12.00 10.32 -7.14
C ARG A 216 10.80 10.23 -6.22
N ILE A 217 10.28 9.03 -6.02
CA ILE A 217 9.23 8.77 -5.01
C ILE A 217 9.87 8.79 -3.62
N ARG A 218 9.45 9.72 -2.76
CA ARG A 218 9.95 9.89 -1.39
C ARG A 218 9.22 9.02 -0.39
N THR A 219 7.89 9.08 -0.41
CA THR A 219 7.05 8.34 0.53
C THR A 219 5.85 7.73 -0.18
N ILE A 220 5.42 6.59 0.34
CA ILE A 220 4.18 5.91 -0.04
C ILE A 220 3.37 5.70 1.22
N GLY A 221 2.06 5.93 1.15
CA GLY A 221 1.15 5.71 2.26
C GLY A 221 -0.26 5.39 1.83
N ILE A 222 -1.06 4.99 2.79
CA ILE A 222 -2.50 4.78 2.61
C ILE A 222 -3.23 5.60 3.66
N SER A 223 -4.28 6.28 3.25
CA SER A 223 -5.18 7.03 4.13
C SER A 223 -6.62 6.59 3.96
N LEU A 224 -7.39 6.72 5.03
CA LEU A 224 -8.84 6.62 5.02
C LEU A 224 -9.41 8.02 5.24
N LEU A 225 -10.26 8.47 4.31
CA LEU A 225 -10.85 9.81 4.30
C LEU A 225 -12.37 9.70 4.46
N GLY A 226 -12.85 9.82 5.70
CA GLY A 226 -14.28 9.81 6.04
C GLY A 226 -14.94 11.18 5.96
N GLY A 227 -14.19 12.25 6.23
CA GLY A 227 -14.70 13.60 6.41
C GLY A 227 -15.44 14.19 5.22
N ASN A 228 -15.02 13.88 3.99
CA ASN A 228 -15.68 14.38 2.77
C ASN A 228 -16.90 13.56 2.36
N SER A 229 -16.93 12.28 2.74
CA SER A 229 -17.96 11.31 2.34
C SER A 229 -18.98 11.03 3.45
N GLY A 230 -18.80 11.60 4.64
CA GLY A 230 -19.67 11.35 5.81
C GLY A 230 -19.54 9.89 6.30
N VAL A 231 -18.37 9.27 6.14
CA VAL A 231 -18.16 7.86 6.49
C VAL A 231 -17.55 7.73 7.86
N GLU A 232 -18.24 6.98 8.73
CA GLU A 232 -17.81 6.61 10.08
C GLU A 232 -17.87 5.10 10.28
N GLY A 233 -17.18 4.62 11.30
CA GLY A 233 -17.21 3.24 11.77
C GLY A 233 -15.84 2.57 11.79
N PRO A 234 -15.80 1.29 12.23
CA PRO A 234 -14.59 0.51 12.29
C PRO A 234 -14.05 0.26 10.88
N TYR A 235 -12.74 0.38 10.73
CA TYR A 235 -12.04 0.07 9.49
C TYR A 235 -10.87 -0.86 9.74
N GLU A 236 -10.59 -1.71 8.76
CA GLU A 236 -9.46 -2.61 8.76
C GLU A 236 -9.00 -2.86 7.33
N LEU A 237 -7.71 -2.68 7.08
CA LEU A 237 -7.04 -3.00 5.83
C LEU A 237 -5.84 -3.89 6.11
N GLY A 238 -5.86 -5.12 5.59
CA GLY A 238 -4.68 -5.96 5.51
C GLY A 238 -3.83 -5.59 4.30
N ILE A 239 -2.50 -5.56 4.47
CA ILE A 239 -1.57 -5.27 3.40
C ILE A 239 -0.37 -6.22 3.44
N ASP A 240 -0.05 -6.86 2.31
CA ASP A 240 1.08 -7.78 2.18
C ASP A 240 2.30 -7.12 1.52
N SER A 241 2.07 -6.39 0.43
CA SER A 241 3.16 -5.76 -0.33
C SER A 241 2.68 -4.59 -1.19
N ILE A 242 3.64 -3.73 -1.51
CA ILE A 242 3.53 -2.66 -2.51
C ILE A 242 4.68 -2.82 -3.49
N SER A 243 4.40 -2.84 -4.78
CA SER A 243 5.40 -2.97 -5.84
C SER A 243 5.08 -2.08 -7.04
N ALA A 244 6.08 -1.80 -7.85
CA ALA A 244 5.94 -1.19 -9.16
C ALA A 244 6.09 -2.28 -10.23
N VAL A 245 5.15 -2.32 -11.18
CA VAL A 245 5.04 -3.39 -12.18
C VAL A 245 4.69 -2.82 -13.56
N ASN A 246 4.73 -3.65 -14.58
CA ASN A 246 4.37 -3.31 -15.95
C ASN A 246 3.12 -4.04 -16.42
N VAL A 247 2.64 -3.71 -17.61
CA VAL A 247 1.42 -4.30 -18.18
C VAL A 247 1.50 -5.81 -18.33
N GLU A 248 2.69 -6.35 -18.62
CA GLU A 248 2.96 -7.76 -18.74
C GLU A 248 2.62 -8.50 -17.44
N ASP A 249 3.09 -7.96 -16.31
CA ASP A 249 2.87 -8.52 -14.97
C ASP A 249 1.39 -8.47 -14.55
N VAL A 250 0.68 -7.41 -14.96
CA VAL A 250 -0.78 -7.27 -14.71
C VAL A 250 -1.58 -8.29 -15.49
N THR A 251 -1.18 -8.55 -16.74
CA THR A 251 -1.85 -9.51 -17.62
C THR A 251 -1.70 -10.92 -17.08
N ASP A 252 -0.50 -11.29 -16.65
CA ASP A 252 -0.21 -12.60 -16.06
C ASP A 252 -1.00 -12.82 -14.75
N ALA A 253 -1.08 -11.81 -13.88
CA ALA A 253 -1.88 -11.86 -12.67
C ALA A 253 -3.38 -12.05 -12.97
N ALA A 254 -3.91 -11.33 -13.96
CA ALA A 254 -5.31 -11.44 -14.38
C ALA A 254 -5.61 -12.79 -15.06
N ALA A 255 -4.65 -13.38 -15.75
CA ALA A 255 -4.77 -14.72 -16.35
C ALA A 255 -4.82 -15.80 -15.26
N LEU A 256 -4.00 -15.67 -14.21
CA LEU A 256 -4.00 -16.59 -13.06
C LEU A 256 -5.32 -16.52 -12.26
N GLU A 257 -5.96 -15.35 -12.17
CA GLU A 257 -7.29 -15.21 -11.54
C GLU A 257 -8.42 -15.87 -12.34
N LYS A 258 -8.26 -16.02 -13.66
CA LYS A 258 -9.27 -16.54 -14.57
C LYS A 258 -9.21 -18.07 -14.80
N VAL A 259 -8.23 -18.78 -14.23
CA VAL A 259 -8.20 -20.25 -14.32
C VAL A 259 -9.37 -20.80 -13.51
N PRO A 260 -10.43 -21.34 -14.15
CA PRO A 260 -11.54 -21.93 -13.41
C PRO A 260 -11.01 -23.15 -12.65
N THR A 261 -11.43 -23.30 -11.42
CA THR A 261 -11.26 -24.57 -10.71
C THR A 261 -12.04 -25.63 -11.53
N GLU A 262 -11.34 -26.40 -12.36
CA GLU A 262 -11.95 -27.59 -12.97
C GLU A 262 -12.41 -28.50 -11.85
N GLY A 263 -13.72 -28.68 -11.74
CA GLY A 263 -14.30 -29.65 -10.84
C GLY A 263 -15.65 -29.28 -10.28
N THR A 264 -16.64 -29.03 -11.12
CA THR A 264 -18.01 -29.46 -10.82
C THR A 264 -18.76 -29.67 -12.13
N GLN A 265 -18.63 -30.87 -12.67
CA GLN A 265 -19.57 -31.40 -13.65
C GLN A 265 -20.92 -31.53 -12.92
N TRP A 266 -21.84 -30.63 -13.19
CA TRP A 266 -23.24 -30.81 -12.82
C TRP A 266 -23.83 -31.88 -13.74
N GLU A 267 -23.85 -33.14 -13.28
CA GLU A 267 -24.70 -34.17 -13.88
C GLU A 267 -26.16 -33.73 -13.76
N ARG A 268 -26.79 -33.50 -14.91
CA ARG A 268 -28.26 -33.30 -14.96
C ARG A 268 -28.92 -34.59 -14.50
N PRO A 269 -29.87 -34.55 -13.58
CA PRO A 269 -30.67 -35.74 -13.23
C PRO A 269 -31.45 -36.19 -14.48
N PRO A 270 -31.64 -37.51 -14.70
CA PRO A 270 -32.38 -38.00 -15.82
C PRO A 270 -33.83 -37.54 -15.72
N VAL A 271 -34.36 -37.05 -16.82
CA VAL A 271 -35.77 -36.70 -16.99
C VAL A 271 -36.54 -38.02 -17.10
N LEU A 272 -37.45 -38.28 -16.17
CA LEU A 272 -38.47 -39.33 -16.25
C LEU A 272 -39.65 -38.86 -17.11
#